data_c82fbc2854833842e08589b564ef810a
#
_entry.id   c82fbc2854833842e08589b564ef810a
#
_cell.length_a   1.000
_cell.length_b   1.000
_cell.length_c   1.000
_cell.angle_alpha   90.00
_cell.angle_beta   90.00
_cell.angle_gamma   90.00
#
_symmetry.space_group_name_H-M   'P 1'
#
loop_
_entity.id
_entity.type
_entity.pdbx_description
1 polymer ?
#
loop_
_entity_poly.entity_id
_entity_poly.type
_entity_poly.pdbx_seq_one_letter_code
_entity_poly.pdbx_strand_id
1 'polypeptide(L)'
;MFCPPIEEQLAIASYLDEKCGKINGAIDVQKKKIDLLNELKQTIITNAVTKGLNPNAPMIDSGVEWIGQVPEHWKIKRTRFLCNIQTGDKDTVNREDDGLYPFYVRSPKVERINTYSFDGEAVLMAGDGVGAGKVFHYANGKFDYHQRVYNLHNFKDVSGLFFYYYILNKFRYIIEEGAAKNTVDSVRLNMIQDFWMTIPPVSEQQNIVKYIDGEISKIDAQISKANRRIELLNELKQSIITEAITGKIKVC
;
A
#
# COMPACT_ATOMS: atom_id res chain seq x y z
N MET A 1 46.94 11.25 14.78
CA MET A 1 45.71 11.93 14.29
C MET A 1 45.99 13.42 14.48
N PHE A 2 45.93 14.21 13.43
CA PHE A 2 46.16 15.66 13.52
C PHE A 2 44.87 16.28 14.09
N CYS A 3 44.98 16.98 15.21
CA CYS A 3 43.85 17.67 15.83
C CYS A 3 44.05 19.18 15.59
N PRO A 4 43.12 19.87 14.90
CA PRO A 4 43.26 21.30 14.66
C PRO A 4 43.12 22.11 15.95
N PRO A 5 43.54 23.40 15.96
CA PRO A 5 43.35 24.31 17.09
C PRO A 5 41.87 24.42 17.49
N ILE A 6 41.58 24.75 18.76
CA ILE A 6 40.19 24.78 19.29
C ILE A 6 39.29 25.75 18.52
N GLU A 7 39.83 26.89 18.08
CA GLU A 7 39.12 27.90 17.29
C GLU A 7 38.67 27.32 15.94
N GLU A 8 39.51 26.54 15.28
CA GLU A 8 39.19 25.87 14.02
C GLU A 8 38.16 24.75 14.24
N GLN A 9 38.28 23.99 15.36
CA GLN A 9 37.28 23.00 15.72
C GLN A 9 35.87 23.62 15.89
N LEU A 10 35.78 24.76 16.57
CA LEU A 10 34.54 25.49 16.77
C LEU A 10 33.96 26.03 15.44
N ALA A 11 34.83 26.54 14.56
CA ALA A 11 34.43 27.00 13.24
C ALA A 11 33.88 25.84 12.37
N ILE A 12 34.57 24.69 12.37
CA ILE A 12 34.10 23.47 11.69
C ILE A 12 32.76 23.03 12.24
N ALA A 13 32.60 22.98 13.57
CA ALA A 13 31.33 22.58 14.19
C ALA A 13 30.16 23.51 13.77
N SER A 14 30.38 24.84 13.86
CA SER A 14 29.35 25.81 13.44
C SER A 14 28.99 25.70 11.97
N TYR A 15 29.99 25.53 11.10
CA TYR A 15 29.78 25.31 9.67
C TYR A 15 28.92 24.04 9.39
N LEU A 16 29.28 22.94 10.07
CA LEU A 16 28.57 21.66 9.92
C LEU A 16 27.16 21.75 10.45
N ASP A 17 26.93 22.41 11.58
CA ASP A 17 25.61 22.61 12.15
C ASP A 17 24.68 23.38 11.17
N GLU A 18 25.22 24.47 10.58
CA GLU A 18 24.46 25.24 9.58
C GLU A 18 24.13 24.39 8.33
N LYS A 19 25.15 23.75 7.74
CA LYS A 19 25.00 23.02 6.48
C LYS A 19 24.13 21.76 6.66
N CYS A 20 24.44 20.97 7.70
CA CYS A 20 23.64 19.77 8.01
C CYS A 20 22.21 20.12 8.39
N GLY A 21 21.99 21.23 9.12
CA GLY A 21 20.67 21.73 9.43
C GLY A 21 19.83 22.05 8.19
N LYS A 22 20.41 22.75 7.20
CA LYS A 22 19.77 23.03 5.91
C LYS A 22 19.44 21.76 5.12
N ILE A 23 20.37 20.79 5.09
CA ILE A 23 20.17 19.50 4.41
C ILE A 23 19.08 18.69 5.11
N ASN A 24 19.09 18.60 6.44
CA ASN A 24 18.04 17.90 7.19
C ASN A 24 16.65 18.52 6.93
N GLY A 25 16.55 19.86 6.94
CA GLY A 25 15.31 20.53 6.57
C GLY A 25 14.83 20.19 5.15
N ALA A 26 15.74 20.09 4.17
CA ALA A 26 15.40 19.66 2.81
C ALA A 26 14.93 18.20 2.75
N ILE A 27 15.53 17.31 3.52
CA ILE A 27 15.12 15.91 3.66
C ILE A 27 13.72 15.83 4.25
N ASP A 28 13.42 16.58 5.30
CA ASP A 28 12.11 16.58 5.96
C ASP A 28 11.01 17.08 5.03
N VAL A 29 11.29 18.06 4.19
CA VAL A 29 10.37 18.51 3.12
C VAL A 29 10.07 17.36 2.14
N GLN A 30 11.09 16.58 1.73
CA GLN A 30 10.85 15.44 0.83
C GLN A 30 10.03 14.33 1.51
N LYS A 31 10.28 14.03 2.79
CA LYS A 31 9.49 13.05 3.55
C LYS A 31 8.01 13.46 3.63
N LYS A 32 7.75 14.71 4.03
CA LYS A 32 6.37 15.25 4.05
C LYS A 32 5.69 15.18 2.69
N LYS A 33 6.45 15.43 1.60
CA LYS A 33 5.92 15.28 0.25
C LYS A 33 5.51 13.84 -0.05
N ILE A 34 6.31 12.85 0.37
CA ILE A 34 5.98 11.42 0.20
C ILE A 34 4.71 11.07 0.96
N ASP A 35 4.57 11.55 2.20
CA ASP A 35 3.38 11.30 3.02
C ASP A 35 2.12 11.85 2.34
N LEU A 36 2.15 13.10 1.87
CA LEU A 36 1.04 13.72 1.15
C LEU A 36 0.70 13.00 -0.17
N LEU A 37 1.70 12.49 -0.89
CA LEU A 37 1.50 11.71 -2.11
C LEU A 37 0.83 10.37 -1.81
N ASN A 38 1.17 9.71 -0.70
CA ASN A 38 0.50 8.48 -0.26
C ASN A 38 -0.95 8.74 0.16
N GLU A 39 -1.23 9.84 0.87
CA GLU A 39 -2.60 10.26 1.21
C GLU A 39 -3.42 10.57 -0.06
N LEU A 40 -2.82 11.27 -1.03
CA LEU A 40 -3.46 11.55 -2.32
C LEU A 40 -3.79 10.26 -3.07
N LYS A 41 -2.85 9.30 -3.14
CA LYS A 41 -3.06 7.98 -3.74
C LYS A 41 -4.25 7.27 -3.12
N GLN A 42 -4.32 7.26 -1.78
CA GLN A 42 -5.44 6.66 -1.05
C GLN A 42 -6.78 7.35 -1.35
N THR A 43 -6.78 8.68 -1.43
CA THR A 43 -7.96 9.49 -1.72
C THR A 43 -8.48 9.23 -3.14
N ILE A 44 -7.58 9.19 -4.14
CA ILE A 44 -7.92 8.89 -5.53
C ILE A 44 -8.60 7.53 -5.64
N ILE A 45 -7.99 6.50 -5.07
CA ILE A 45 -8.55 5.15 -5.12
C ILE A 45 -9.92 5.13 -4.44
N THR A 46 -10.02 5.66 -3.21
CA THR A 46 -11.27 5.69 -2.45
C THR A 46 -12.40 6.36 -3.22
N ASN A 47 -12.17 7.54 -3.78
CA ASN A 47 -13.18 8.26 -4.54
C ASN A 47 -13.58 7.50 -5.81
N ALA A 48 -12.61 7.00 -6.56
CA ALA A 48 -12.88 6.29 -7.81
C ALA A 48 -13.72 5.01 -7.59
N VAL A 49 -13.41 4.22 -6.56
CA VAL A 49 -14.14 2.96 -6.29
C VAL A 49 -15.48 3.15 -5.58
N THR A 50 -15.77 4.34 -5.03
CA THR A 50 -17.04 4.59 -4.32
C THR A 50 -17.96 5.58 -4.99
N LYS A 51 -17.42 6.54 -5.74
CA LYS A 51 -18.18 7.63 -6.38
C LYS A 51 -18.08 7.61 -7.91
N GLY A 52 -17.21 6.74 -8.47
CA GLY A 52 -16.94 6.72 -9.91
C GLY A 52 -16.11 7.90 -10.37
N LEU A 53 -16.05 8.08 -11.69
CA LEU A 53 -15.27 9.14 -12.33
C LEU A 53 -16.11 10.34 -12.82
N ASN A 54 -17.44 10.20 -12.79
CA ASN A 54 -18.34 11.28 -13.19
C ASN A 54 -18.78 12.12 -11.97
N PRO A 55 -18.27 13.35 -11.78
CA PRO A 55 -18.65 14.18 -10.63
C PRO A 55 -20.11 14.65 -10.64
N ASN A 56 -20.79 14.53 -11.78
CA ASN A 56 -22.19 14.94 -11.95
C ASN A 56 -23.16 13.75 -11.94
N ALA A 57 -22.70 12.56 -11.57
CA ALA A 57 -23.59 11.39 -11.47
C ALA A 57 -24.66 11.62 -10.38
N PRO A 58 -25.93 11.29 -10.63
CA PRO A 58 -26.94 11.26 -9.57
C PRO A 58 -26.51 10.29 -8.48
N MET A 59 -26.59 10.73 -7.22
CA MET A 59 -26.15 9.95 -6.07
C MET A 59 -27.36 9.55 -5.21
N ILE A 60 -27.33 8.33 -4.68
CA ILE A 60 -28.33 7.82 -3.74
C ILE A 60 -27.63 7.30 -2.48
N ASP A 61 -28.38 7.23 -1.38
CA ASP A 61 -27.90 6.57 -0.17
C ASP A 61 -27.79 5.06 -0.39
N SER A 62 -26.64 4.50 -0.08
CA SER A 62 -26.38 3.05 -0.20
C SER A 62 -27.16 2.20 0.81
N GLY A 63 -27.71 2.79 1.87
CA GLY A 63 -28.26 2.08 3.02
C GLY A 63 -27.19 1.40 3.89
N VAL A 64 -25.91 1.64 3.63
CA VAL A 64 -24.77 1.12 4.41
C VAL A 64 -23.97 2.30 4.92
N GLU A 65 -23.98 2.52 6.23
CA GLU A 65 -23.46 3.73 6.90
C GLU A 65 -22.02 4.09 6.45
N TRP A 66 -21.10 3.14 6.46
CA TRP A 66 -19.71 3.39 6.10
C TRP A 66 -19.44 3.55 4.58
N ILE A 67 -20.40 3.19 3.71
CA ILE A 67 -20.34 3.45 2.27
C ILE A 67 -20.85 4.87 1.97
N GLY A 68 -21.97 5.24 2.56
CA GLY A 68 -22.64 6.51 2.33
C GLY A 68 -23.31 6.58 0.96
N GLN A 69 -23.14 7.69 0.26
CA GLN A 69 -23.72 7.91 -1.07
C GLN A 69 -22.93 7.24 -2.19
N VAL A 70 -23.66 6.68 -3.15
CA VAL A 70 -23.11 5.99 -4.33
C VAL A 70 -23.88 6.44 -5.59
N PRO A 71 -23.29 6.32 -6.80
CA PRO A 71 -24.01 6.57 -8.04
C PRO A 71 -25.27 5.72 -8.14
N GLU A 72 -26.41 6.33 -8.49
CA GLU A 72 -27.73 5.69 -8.52
C GLU A 72 -27.77 4.40 -9.36
N HIS A 73 -27.01 4.37 -10.46
CA HIS A 73 -26.97 3.22 -11.37
C HIS A 73 -26.08 2.05 -10.90
N TRP A 74 -25.37 2.21 -9.76
CA TRP A 74 -24.54 1.15 -9.22
C TRP A 74 -25.37 0.16 -8.38
N LYS A 75 -24.96 -1.10 -8.40
CA LYS A 75 -25.53 -2.13 -7.53
C LYS A 75 -24.73 -2.24 -6.24
N ILE A 76 -25.40 -2.67 -5.17
CA ILE A 76 -24.75 -2.93 -3.87
C ILE A 76 -24.95 -4.41 -3.56
N LYS A 77 -23.86 -5.14 -3.35
CA LYS A 77 -23.88 -6.60 -3.10
C LYS A 77 -22.91 -6.97 -2.00
N ARG A 78 -23.19 -8.07 -1.31
CA ARG A 78 -22.24 -8.68 -0.37
C ARG A 78 -21.22 -9.53 -1.13
N THR A 79 -19.98 -9.58 -0.60
CA THR A 79 -18.85 -10.33 -1.19
C THR A 79 -19.19 -11.80 -1.47
N ARG A 80 -20.01 -12.44 -0.62
CA ARG A 80 -20.44 -13.84 -0.82
C ARG A 80 -21.14 -14.11 -2.16
N PHE A 81 -21.70 -13.09 -2.79
CA PHE A 81 -22.35 -13.19 -4.09
C PHE A 81 -21.43 -12.83 -5.26
N LEU A 82 -20.22 -12.34 -4.97
CA LEU A 82 -19.29 -11.80 -5.95
C LEU A 82 -18.10 -12.71 -6.23
N CYS A 83 -17.70 -13.56 -5.28
CA CYS A 83 -16.56 -14.45 -5.43
C CYS A 83 -16.65 -15.69 -4.54
N ASN A 84 -15.82 -16.68 -4.84
CA ASN A 84 -15.53 -17.79 -3.96
C ASN A 84 -14.42 -17.42 -2.99
N ILE A 85 -14.42 -18.01 -1.80
CA ILE A 85 -13.44 -17.75 -0.75
C ILE A 85 -12.92 -19.08 -0.22
N GLN A 86 -11.61 -19.25 -0.23
CA GLN A 86 -10.93 -20.43 0.34
C GLN A 86 -9.63 -20.03 1.05
N THR A 87 -9.06 -20.91 1.84
CA THR A 87 -7.75 -20.74 2.49
C THR A 87 -6.74 -21.72 1.90
N GLY A 88 -5.44 -21.41 2.03
CA GLY A 88 -4.36 -22.30 1.63
C GLY A 88 -4.17 -23.49 2.57
N ASP A 89 -3.17 -24.31 2.26
CA ASP A 89 -2.76 -25.48 3.03
C ASP A 89 -1.27 -25.44 3.42
N LYS A 90 -0.52 -24.43 2.95
CA LYS A 90 0.91 -24.25 3.19
C LYS A 90 1.19 -23.44 4.45
N ASP A 91 2.38 -23.65 5.03
CA ASP A 91 2.93 -22.82 6.09
C ASP A 91 4.19 -22.10 5.60
N THR A 92 4.62 -21.06 6.31
CA THR A 92 5.80 -20.24 5.97
C THR A 92 7.09 -21.09 5.88
N VAL A 93 7.17 -22.20 6.57
CA VAL A 93 8.32 -23.14 6.47
C VAL A 93 8.44 -23.80 5.09
N ASN A 94 7.39 -23.78 4.28
CA ASN A 94 7.39 -24.34 2.93
C ASN A 94 8.00 -23.39 1.88
N ARG A 95 8.40 -22.17 2.28
CA ARG A 95 9.06 -21.22 1.37
C ARG A 95 10.41 -21.76 0.89
N GLU A 96 10.75 -21.39 -0.33
CA GLU A 96 12.03 -21.71 -0.96
C GLU A 96 12.54 -20.45 -1.65
N ASP A 97 13.74 -19.98 -1.31
CA ASP A 97 14.25 -18.68 -1.75
C ASP A 97 14.30 -18.56 -3.28
N ASP A 98 14.65 -19.65 -3.98
CA ASP A 98 14.71 -19.75 -5.45
C ASP A 98 13.49 -20.46 -6.06
N GLY A 99 12.35 -20.53 -5.35
CA GLY A 99 11.14 -21.19 -5.78
C GLY A 99 10.59 -20.66 -7.12
N LEU A 100 9.90 -21.49 -7.88
CA LEU A 100 9.40 -21.17 -9.22
C LEU A 100 8.19 -20.25 -9.21
N TYR A 101 7.34 -20.36 -8.17
CA TYR A 101 6.05 -19.68 -8.09
C TYR A 101 6.01 -18.66 -6.95
N PRO A 102 5.17 -17.59 -7.05
CA PRO A 102 4.88 -16.73 -5.94
C PRO A 102 4.22 -17.51 -4.80
N PHE A 103 4.61 -17.20 -3.57
CA PHE A 103 4.00 -17.72 -2.36
C PHE A 103 3.49 -16.56 -1.50
N TYR A 104 2.18 -16.44 -1.41
CA TYR A 104 1.52 -15.36 -0.68
C TYR A 104 1.32 -15.74 0.78
N VAL A 105 2.02 -15.03 1.65
CA VAL A 105 1.98 -15.19 3.09
C VAL A 105 1.30 -13.99 3.75
N ARG A 106 1.30 -13.92 5.08
CA ARG A 106 0.62 -12.85 5.84
C ARG A 106 1.34 -11.50 5.84
N SER A 107 2.41 -11.36 5.08
CA SER A 107 3.23 -10.14 4.98
C SER A 107 3.06 -9.45 3.62
N PRO A 108 3.40 -8.15 3.52
CA PRO A 108 3.42 -7.46 2.22
C PRO A 108 4.46 -8.04 1.25
N LYS A 109 5.50 -8.72 1.77
CA LYS A 109 6.52 -9.36 0.94
C LYS A 109 5.98 -10.68 0.41
N VAL A 110 6.03 -10.86 -0.91
CA VAL A 110 5.72 -12.12 -1.58
C VAL A 110 6.95 -13.01 -1.50
N GLU A 111 6.80 -14.20 -0.95
CA GLU A 111 7.83 -15.24 -0.87
C GLU A 111 7.81 -16.11 -2.14
N ARG A 112 8.64 -17.16 -2.17
CA ARG A 112 8.73 -18.08 -3.30
C ARG A 112 8.53 -19.52 -2.82
N ILE A 113 8.05 -20.40 -3.74
CA ILE A 113 7.82 -21.83 -3.48
C ILE A 113 7.90 -22.61 -4.80
N ASN A 114 8.14 -23.94 -4.75
CA ASN A 114 8.19 -24.78 -5.94
C ASN A 114 6.85 -25.43 -6.34
N THR A 115 5.81 -25.21 -5.55
CA THR A 115 4.46 -25.71 -5.82
C THR A 115 3.50 -24.58 -6.19
N TYR A 116 2.36 -24.92 -6.76
CA TYR A 116 1.21 -24.02 -6.87
C TYR A 116 -0.08 -24.81 -6.59
N SER A 117 -0.98 -24.23 -5.86
CA SER A 117 -2.30 -24.78 -5.55
C SER A 117 -3.42 -24.05 -6.28
N PHE A 118 -3.12 -22.91 -6.91
CA PHE A 118 -4.08 -22.13 -7.67
C PHE A 118 -3.48 -21.60 -8.98
N ASP A 119 -4.32 -21.50 -10.01
CA ASP A 119 -3.99 -20.91 -11.31
C ASP A 119 -5.17 -20.07 -11.79
N GLY A 120 -5.02 -18.75 -11.84
CA GLY A 120 -6.07 -17.81 -12.23
C GLY A 120 -6.01 -16.47 -11.52
N GLU A 121 -7.06 -15.65 -11.74
CA GLU A 121 -7.22 -14.34 -11.12
C GLU A 121 -7.72 -14.47 -9.68
N ALA A 122 -7.06 -13.80 -8.75
CA ALA A 122 -7.39 -13.83 -7.33
C ALA A 122 -7.00 -12.55 -6.58
N VAL A 123 -7.72 -12.29 -5.50
CA VAL A 123 -7.32 -11.34 -4.46
C VAL A 123 -7.03 -12.12 -3.18
N LEU A 124 -5.83 -11.92 -2.65
CA LEU A 124 -5.37 -12.61 -1.44
C LEU A 124 -5.38 -11.63 -0.27
N MET A 125 -5.84 -12.10 0.89
CA MET A 125 -5.92 -11.30 2.11
C MET A 125 -5.38 -12.06 3.30
N ALA A 126 -4.49 -11.44 4.08
CA ALA A 126 -4.03 -12.00 5.34
C ALA A 126 -5.20 -12.13 6.34
N GLY A 127 -5.41 -13.35 6.84
CA GLY A 127 -6.51 -13.68 7.74
C GLY A 127 -6.18 -13.54 9.22
N ASP A 128 -4.89 -13.52 9.60
CA ASP A 128 -4.46 -13.40 11.00
C ASP A 128 -3.15 -12.64 11.17
N GLY A 129 -2.77 -12.41 12.42
CA GLY A 129 -1.55 -11.71 12.80
C GLY A 129 -1.59 -10.21 12.48
N VAL A 130 -0.43 -9.55 12.48
CA VAL A 130 -0.28 -8.09 12.29
C VAL A 130 -0.87 -7.61 10.95
N GLY A 131 -0.86 -8.49 9.94
CA GLY A 131 -1.39 -8.23 8.59
C GLY A 131 -2.88 -8.47 8.41
N ALA A 132 -3.57 -9.00 9.41
CA ALA A 132 -4.99 -9.37 9.33
C ALA A 132 -5.87 -8.23 8.80
N GLY A 133 -6.52 -8.44 7.65
CA GLY A 133 -7.36 -7.43 7.00
C GLY A 133 -6.67 -6.15 6.55
N LYS A 134 -5.32 -6.14 6.53
CA LYS A 134 -4.48 -4.99 6.12
C LYS A 134 -3.56 -5.33 4.97
N VAL A 135 -3.12 -6.58 4.85
CA VAL A 135 -2.28 -7.05 3.76
C VAL A 135 -3.15 -7.72 2.72
N PHE A 136 -3.10 -7.17 1.52
CA PHE A 136 -3.80 -7.65 0.34
C PHE A 136 -2.84 -7.77 -0.83
N HIS A 137 -3.04 -8.79 -1.67
CA HIS A 137 -2.32 -8.97 -2.93
C HIS A 137 -3.32 -9.25 -4.05
N TYR A 138 -3.02 -8.75 -5.24
CA TYR A 138 -3.65 -9.19 -6.46
C TYR A 138 -2.72 -10.15 -7.19
N ALA A 139 -3.24 -11.28 -7.64
CA ALA A 139 -2.50 -12.30 -8.37
C ALA A 139 -3.27 -12.73 -9.60
N ASN A 140 -2.55 -13.09 -10.66
CA ASN A 140 -3.10 -13.74 -11.84
C ASN A 140 -2.07 -14.73 -12.40
N GLY A 141 -2.46 -16.00 -12.53
CA GLY A 141 -1.61 -17.13 -12.92
C GLY A 141 -1.35 -18.10 -11.77
N LYS A 142 -0.22 -18.81 -11.84
CA LYS A 142 0.12 -19.90 -10.90
C LYS A 142 0.79 -19.34 -9.65
N PHE A 143 0.25 -19.71 -8.48
CA PHE A 143 0.79 -19.34 -7.17
C PHE A 143 0.35 -20.33 -6.08
N ASP A 144 1.01 -20.23 -4.94
CA ASP A 144 0.61 -20.88 -3.71
C ASP A 144 0.36 -19.84 -2.60
N TYR A 145 -0.34 -20.21 -1.55
CA TYR A 145 -0.67 -19.30 -0.47
C TYR A 145 -0.81 -20.02 0.88
N HIS A 146 -0.52 -19.26 1.93
CA HIS A 146 -0.47 -19.76 3.30
C HIS A 146 -1.87 -20.14 3.82
N GLN A 147 -1.95 -21.14 4.73
CA GLN A 147 -3.19 -21.62 5.37
C GLN A 147 -3.99 -20.52 6.11
N ARG A 148 -3.35 -19.40 6.45
CA ARG A 148 -3.99 -18.23 7.08
C ARG A 148 -4.16 -17.05 6.12
N VAL A 149 -4.15 -17.31 4.82
CA VAL A 149 -4.44 -16.34 3.77
C VAL A 149 -5.73 -16.77 3.09
N TYR A 150 -6.68 -15.86 2.99
CA TYR A 150 -7.89 -16.04 2.19
C TYR A 150 -7.58 -15.75 0.73
N ASN A 151 -8.01 -16.66 -0.15
CA ASN A 151 -7.99 -16.50 -1.60
C ASN A 151 -9.44 -16.26 -2.06
N LEU A 152 -9.68 -15.06 -2.60
CA LEU A 152 -10.95 -14.64 -3.17
C LEU A 152 -10.81 -14.69 -4.70
N HIS A 153 -11.61 -15.53 -5.34
CA HIS A 153 -11.48 -15.87 -6.76
C HIS A 153 -12.82 -16.14 -7.43
N ASN A 154 -12.84 -16.44 -8.73
CA ASN A 154 -14.08 -16.67 -9.51
C ASN A 154 -15.05 -15.50 -9.39
N PHE A 155 -14.57 -14.31 -9.72
CA PHE A 155 -15.34 -13.07 -9.61
C PHE A 155 -16.56 -13.06 -10.54
N LYS A 156 -17.71 -12.61 -10.01
CA LYS A 156 -18.99 -12.48 -10.73
C LYS A 156 -19.46 -11.03 -10.64
N ASP A 157 -19.86 -10.45 -11.77
CA ASP A 157 -20.30 -9.05 -11.90
C ASP A 157 -19.23 -8.00 -11.52
N VAL A 158 -18.04 -8.41 -11.12
CA VAL A 158 -16.94 -7.55 -10.72
C VAL A 158 -15.63 -8.08 -11.27
N SER A 159 -14.74 -7.20 -11.76
CA SER A 159 -13.39 -7.60 -12.13
C SER A 159 -12.50 -7.74 -10.89
N GLY A 160 -11.55 -8.66 -10.89
CA GLY A 160 -10.67 -8.88 -9.75
C GLY A 160 -9.86 -7.65 -9.38
N LEU A 161 -9.40 -6.85 -10.36
CA LEU A 161 -8.69 -5.59 -10.09
C LEU A 161 -9.58 -4.52 -9.44
N PHE A 162 -10.82 -4.33 -9.90
CA PHE A 162 -11.76 -3.42 -9.24
C PHE A 162 -12.06 -3.88 -7.82
N PHE A 163 -12.31 -5.20 -7.65
CA PHE A 163 -12.51 -5.82 -6.35
C PHE A 163 -11.31 -5.58 -5.42
N TYR A 164 -10.07 -5.77 -5.91
CA TYR A 164 -8.85 -5.52 -5.17
C TYR A 164 -8.75 -4.08 -4.68
N TYR A 165 -8.93 -3.10 -5.56
CA TYR A 165 -8.89 -1.69 -5.16
C TYR A 165 -9.98 -1.33 -4.16
N TYR A 166 -11.17 -1.91 -4.30
CA TYR A 166 -12.27 -1.66 -3.38
C TYR A 166 -11.97 -2.24 -1.99
N ILE A 167 -11.65 -3.53 -1.91
CA ILE A 167 -11.45 -4.21 -0.61
C ILE A 167 -10.22 -3.67 0.13
N LEU A 168 -9.12 -3.41 -0.57
CA LEU A 168 -7.91 -2.80 -0.02
C LEU A 168 -8.21 -1.48 0.71
N ASN A 169 -9.13 -0.69 0.18
CA ASN A 169 -9.44 0.63 0.72
C ASN A 169 -10.57 0.64 1.75
N LYS A 170 -11.51 -0.28 1.64
CA LYS A 170 -12.74 -0.24 2.43
C LYS A 170 -12.81 -1.29 3.53
N PHE A 171 -12.08 -2.38 3.44
CA PHE A 171 -12.14 -3.45 4.45
C PHE A 171 -11.67 -3.00 5.84
N ARG A 172 -10.83 -1.98 5.91
CA ARG A 172 -10.39 -1.37 7.18
C ARG A 172 -11.55 -0.96 8.10
N TYR A 173 -12.68 -0.49 7.54
CA TYR A 173 -13.86 -0.12 8.33
C TYR A 173 -14.41 -1.31 9.13
N ILE A 174 -14.37 -2.50 8.55
CA ILE A 174 -14.80 -3.74 9.23
C ILE A 174 -13.81 -4.09 10.35
N ILE A 175 -12.52 -3.88 10.14
CA ILE A 175 -11.49 -4.13 11.14
C ILE A 175 -11.60 -3.12 12.28
N GLU A 176 -11.76 -1.84 11.99
CA GLU A 176 -11.91 -0.77 12.98
C GLU A 176 -13.18 -0.94 13.83
N GLU A 177 -14.31 -1.28 13.20
CA GLU A 177 -15.56 -1.58 13.90
C GLU A 177 -15.43 -2.83 14.79
N GLY A 178 -14.75 -3.86 14.29
CA GLY A 178 -14.45 -5.08 15.05
C GLY A 178 -13.49 -4.81 16.22
N ALA A 179 -12.46 -3.99 16.02
CA ALA A 179 -11.48 -3.62 17.05
C ALA A 179 -12.11 -2.79 18.19
N ALA A 180 -13.11 -1.97 17.90
CA ALA A 180 -13.88 -1.24 18.91
C ALA A 180 -14.67 -2.17 19.86
N LYS A 181 -14.93 -3.40 19.43
CA LYS A 181 -15.69 -4.41 20.19
C LYS A 181 -14.79 -5.46 20.87
N ASN A 182 -13.60 -5.75 20.34
CA ASN A 182 -12.59 -6.69 20.89
C ASN A 182 -11.28 -6.59 20.09
N THR A 183 -10.16 -7.03 20.66
CA THR A 183 -8.87 -7.14 19.96
C THR A 183 -9.01 -8.09 18.75
N VAL A 184 -9.01 -7.56 17.53
CA VAL A 184 -9.13 -8.37 16.32
C VAL A 184 -7.75 -8.77 15.83
N ASP A 185 -7.23 -9.89 16.34
CA ASP A 185 -6.01 -10.49 15.82
C ASP A 185 -6.26 -11.40 14.59
N SER A 186 -7.52 -11.57 14.18
CA SER A 186 -7.90 -12.42 13.05
C SER A 186 -9.18 -11.96 12.35
N VAL A 187 -9.18 -12.07 11.02
CA VAL A 187 -10.36 -11.88 10.17
C VAL A 187 -11.12 -13.21 10.09
N ARG A 188 -12.40 -13.17 10.40
CA ARG A 188 -13.29 -14.33 10.30
C ARG A 188 -13.93 -14.36 8.90
N LEU A 189 -14.23 -15.56 8.39
CA LEU A 189 -14.82 -15.75 7.07
C LEU A 189 -16.11 -14.94 6.87
N ASN A 190 -16.99 -14.89 7.88
CA ASN A 190 -18.22 -14.11 7.79
C ASN A 190 -18.01 -12.62 7.63
N MET A 191 -16.92 -12.05 8.18
CA MET A 191 -16.57 -10.63 7.99
C MET A 191 -16.29 -10.33 6.51
N ILE A 192 -15.66 -11.27 5.79
CA ILE A 192 -15.42 -11.15 4.35
C ILE A 192 -16.71 -11.39 3.57
N GLN A 193 -17.45 -12.46 3.90
CA GLN A 193 -18.68 -12.84 3.20
C GLN A 193 -19.76 -11.76 3.27
N ASP A 194 -19.88 -11.09 4.42
CA ASP A 194 -20.89 -10.07 4.67
C ASP A 194 -20.45 -8.65 4.31
N PHE A 195 -19.20 -8.50 3.85
CA PHE A 195 -18.68 -7.21 3.43
C PHE A 195 -19.44 -6.68 2.21
N TRP A 196 -19.95 -5.44 2.31
CA TRP A 196 -20.69 -4.78 1.26
C TRP A 196 -19.78 -4.10 0.24
N MET A 197 -20.12 -4.25 -1.03
CA MET A 197 -19.39 -3.63 -2.14
C MET A 197 -20.36 -2.93 -3.09
N THR A 198 -19.91 -1.82 -3.63
CA THR A 198 -20.56 -1.10 -4.73
C THR A 198 -20.06 -1.64 -6.06
N ILE A 199 -20.98 -1.94 -6.97
CA ILE A 199 -20.69 -2.63 -8.23
C ILE A 199 -21.15 -1.76 -9.41
N PRO A 200 -20.23 -1.01 -10.04
CA PRO A 200 -20.48 -0.32 -11.30
C PRO A 200 -20.75 -1.30 -12.44
N PRO A 201 -21.33 -0.86 -13.58
CA PRO A 201 -21.28 -1.61 -14.83
C PRO A 201 -19.84 -2.01 -15.20
N VAL A 202 -19.64 -3.17 -15.83
CA VAL A 202 -18.30 -3.73 -16.13
C VAL A 202 -17.41 -2.76 -16.91
N SER A 203 -17.98 -2.05 -17.90
CA SER A 203 -17.25 -1.03 -18.66
C SER A 203 -16.76 0.13 -17.78
N GLU A 204 -17.55 0.54 -16.80
CA GLU A 204 -17.17 1.59 -15.86
C GLU A 204 -16.10 1.10 -14.88
N GLN A 205 -16.18 -0.15 -14.41
CA GLN A 205 -15.11 -0.77 -13.60
C GLN A 205 -13.76 -0.73 -14.33
N GLN A 206 -13.74 -1.08 -15.63
CA GLN A 206 -12.52 -1.04 -16.45
C GLN A 206 -11.96 0.38 -16.56
N ASN A 207 -12.82 1.38 -16.77
CA ASN A 207 -12.40 2.78 -16.83
C ASN A 207 -11.85 3.26 -15.47
N ILE A 208 -12.49 2.89 -14.36
CA ILE A 208 -12.04 3.20 -13.01
C ILE A 208 -10.68 2.59 -12.74
N VAL A 209 -10.48 1.30 -13.04
CA VAL A 209 -9.19 0.62 -12.87
C VAL A 209 -8.11 1.30 -13.70
N LYS A 210 -8.37 1.56 -14.99
CA LYS A 210 -7.42 2.26 -15.86
C LYS A 210 -7.04 3.65 -15.36
N TYR A 211 -8.01 4.39 -14.83
CA TYR A 211 -7.77 5.70 -14.22
C TYR A 211 -6.88 5.58 -12.98
N ILE A 212 -7.22 4.66 -12.07
CA ILE A 212 -6.46 4.41 -10.84
C ILE A 212 -5.02 4.03 -11.18
N ASP A 213 -4.80 3.06 -12.07
CA ASP A 213 -3.47 2.61 -12.48
C ASP A 213 -2.63 3.76 -13.06
N GLY A 214 -3.26 4.60 -13.89
CA GLY A 214 -2.61 5.78 -14.48
C GLY A 214 -2.19 6.81 -13.43
N GLU A 215 -3.05 7.13 -12.47
CA GLU A 215 -2.75 8.10 -11.41
C GLU A 215 -1.73 7.54 -10.40
N ILE A 216 -1.86 6.26 -10.01
CA ILE A 216 -0.89 5.59 -9.15
C ILE A 216 0.50 5.63 -9.77
N SER A 217 0.62 5.29 -11.06
CA SER A 217 1.91 5.30 -11.76
C SER A 217 2.58 6.68 -11.73
N LYS A 218 1.81 7.76 -11.92
CA LYS A 218 2.31 9.14 -11.83
C LYS A 218 2.79 9.48 -10.41
N ILE A 219 2.03 9.08 -9.40
CA ILE A 219 2.35 9.33 -7.99
C ILE A 219 3.60 8.54 -7.59
N ASP A 220 3.67 7.25 -7.94
CA ASP A 220 4.82 6.39 -7.62
C ASP A 220 6.12 6.89 -8.27
N ALA A 221 6.03 7.43 -9.49
CA ALA A 221 7.16 8.11 -10.13
C ALA A 221 7.62 9.36 -9.35
N GLN A 222 6.70 10.13 -8.76
CA GLN A 222 7.04 11.28 -7.93
C GLN A 222 7.66 10.85 -6.58
N ILE A 223 7.13 9.79 -5.96
CA ILE A 223 7.68 9.22 -4.72
C ILE A 223 9.11 8.71 -4.97
N SER A 224 9.34 7.99 -6.08
CA SER A 224 10.67 7.51 -6.47
C SER A 224 11.67 8.68 -6.62
N LYS A 225 11.27 9.77 -7.28
CA LYS A 225 12.10 10.98 -7.42
C LYS A 225 12.39 11.63 -6.05
N ALA A 226 11.42 11.67 -5.14
CA ALA A 226 11.61 12.23 -3.81
C ALA A 226 12.58 11.36 -2.98
N ASN A 227 12.46 10.04 -3.03
CA ASN A 227 13.38 9.11 -2.37
C ASN A 227 14.81 9.26 -2.91
N ARG A 228 14.98 9.32 -4.24
CA ARG A 228 16.31 9.54 -4.84
C ARG A 228 16.94 10.86 -4.40
N ARG A 229 16.12 11.91 -4.23
CA ARG A 229 16.59 13.20 -3.72
C ARG A 229 17.04 13.10 -2.26
N ILE A 230 16.35 12.33 -1.43
CA ILE A 230 16.76 12.07 -0.04
C ILE A 230 18.10 11.34 0.00
N GLU A 231 18.29 10.32 -0.84
CA GLU A 231 19.58 9.61 -0.96
C GLU A 231 20.72 10.57 -1.29
N LEU A 232 20.57 11.38 -2.34
CA LEU A 232 21.58 12.36 -2.77
C LEU A 232 21.87 13.42 -1.69
N LEU A 233 20.86 13.87 -0.95
CA LEU A 233 21.04 14.79 0.17
C LEU A 233 21.83 14.16 1.32
N ASN A 234 21.61 12.87 1.61
CA ASN A 234 22.39 12.14 2.62
C ASN A 234 23.84 11.93 2.16
N GLU A 235 24.06 11.58 0.88
CA GLU A 235 25.42 11.49 0.30
C GLU A 235 26.14 12.84 0.40
N LEU A 236 25.48 13.93 0.01
CA LEU A 236 26.03 15.29 0.12
C LEU A 236 26.39 15.66 1.57
N LYS A 237 25.48 15.35 2.52
CA LYS A 237 25.74 15.58 3.94
C LYS A 237 26.99 14.86 4.41
N GLN A 238 27.13 13.57 4.05
CA GLN A 238 28.31 12.79 4.41
C GLN A 238 29.62 13.33 3.78
N SER A 239 29.56 13.78 2.52
CA SER A 239 30.69 14.42 1.85
C SER A 239 31.14 15.70 2.57
N ILE A 240 30.21 16.60 2.87
CA ILE A 240 30.49 17.87 3.58
C ILE A 240 31.11 17.59 4.95
N ILE A 241 30.57 16.63 5.71
CA ILE A 241 31.14 16.25 7.01
C ILE A 241 32.59 15.75 6.84
N THR A 242 32.83 14.85 5.90
CA THR A 242 34.15 14.28 5.65
C THR A 242 35.14 15.34 5.21
N GLU A 243 34.74 16.21 4.28
CA GLU A 243 35.64 17.26 3.73
C GLU A 243 35.97 18.33 4.77
N ALA A 244 35.00 18.72 5.62
CA ALA A 244 35.24 19.68 6.70
C ALA A 244 36.20 19.12 7.77
N ILE A 245 35.96 17.85 8.20
CA ILE A 245 36.80 17.21 9.24
C ILE A 245 38.23 16.91 8.74
N THR A 246 38.37 16.64 7.43
CA THR A 246 39.71 16.34 6.84
C THR A 246 40.44 17.58 6.36
N GLY A 247 39.89 18.80 6.57
CA GLY A 247 40.51 20.05 6.17
C GLY A 247 40.53 20.31 4.65
N LYS A 248 39.72 19.56 3.88
CA LYS A 248 39.57 19.79 2.43
C LYS A 248 38.74 21.02 2.13
N ILE A 249 37.85 21.40 3.03
CA ILE A 249 37.11 22.66 2.99
C ILE A 249 37.70 23.60 4.04
N LYS A 250 38.11 24.78 3.61
CA LYS A 250 38.57 25.83 4.51
C LYS A 250 37.35 26.55 5.09
N VAL A 251 37.17 26.47 6.42
CA VAL A 251 36.01 27.01 7.15
C VAL A 251 36.36 28.25 8.00
N CYS A 252 37.62 28.66 8.00
CA CYS A 252 38.14 29.87 8.64
C CYS A 252 38.81 30.76 7.57
#